data_7c0cd3ddc0735556701e307dd4b3211a
#
_entry.id   7c0cd3ddc0735556701e307dd4b3211a
#
_cell.length_a   1.000
_cell.length_b   1.000
_cell.length_c   1.000
_cell.angle_alpha   90.00
_cell.angle_beta   90.00
_cell.angle_gamma   90.00
#
_symmetry.space_group_name_H-M   'P 1'
#
loop_
_entity.id
_entity.type
_entity.pdbx_description
1 polymer ?
#
loop_
_entity_poly.entity_id
_entity_poly.type
_entity_poly.pdbx_seq_one_letter_code
_entity_poly.pdbx_strand_id
1 'polypeptide(L)'
;MKYKIIRSTKFKKNFKKLNTEFKDEVLATLKKLANDENLEPKYKDHQLLGEFKDFRECHIKPNLLLIYQKIENILILKAINVGSHSELFK
;
A
#
# COMPACT_ATOMS: atom_id res chain seq x y z
N MET A 1 14.23 -7.87 5.75
CA MET A 1 13.50 -7.24 4.62
C MET A 1 14.41 -6.25 3.91
N LYS A 2 14.30 -6.16 2.60
CA LYS A 2 15.14 -5.25 1.82
C LYS A 2 14.78 -3.78 2.09
N TYR A 3 13.50 -3.47 2.23
CA TYR A 3 13.02 -2.11 2.48
C TYR A 3 12.52 -1.96 3.91
N LYS A 4 12.82 -0.81 4.51
CA LYS A 4 12.25 -0.45 5.80
C LYS A 4 10.85 0.13 5.57
N ILE A 5 9.86 -0.37 6.30
CA ILE A 5 8.49 0.08 6.18
C ILE A 5 8.27 1.31 7.07
N ILE A 6 7.78 2.40 6.46
CA ILE A 6 7.36 3.61 7.18
C ILE A 6 5.89 3.82 6.87
N ARG A 7 5.10 4.09 7.89
CA ARG A 7 3.65 4.28 7.78
C ARG A 7 3.29 5.74 8.02
N SER A 8 2.55 6.34 7.08
CA SER A 8 2.08 7.71 7.26
C SER A 8 1.01 7.76 8.35
N THR A 9 0.78 8.97 8.88
CA THR A 9 -0.28 9.18 9.86
C THR A 9 -1.66 8.80 9.29
N LYS A 10 -1.90 9.16 8.03
CA LYS A 10 -3.15 8.84 7.34
C LYS A 10 -3.33 7.32 7.21
N PHE A 11 -2.26 6.61 6.83
CA PHE A 11 -2.31 5.15 6.77
C PHE A 11 -2.65 4.54 8.13
N LYS A 12 -1.97 4.96 9.19
CA LYS A 12 -2.21 4.42 10.53
C LYS A 12 -3.65 4.62 10.98
N LYS A 13 -4.20 5.81 10.72
CA LYS A 13 -5.57 6.14 11.08
C LYS A 13 -6.58 5.24 10.36
N ASN A 14 -6.40 5.07 9.06
CA ASN A 14 -7.32 4.27 8.26
C ASN A 14 -7.13 2.76 8.49
N PHE A 15 -5.89 2.33 8.71
CA PHE A 15 -5.61 0.93 9.04
C PHE A 15 -6.33 0.47 10.30
N LYS A 16 -6.39 1.32 11.32
CA LYS A 16 -7.08 1.03 12.58
C LYS A 16 -8.53 0.66 12.38
N LYS A 17 -9.18 1.20 11.37
CA LYS A 17 -10.61 0.99 11.10
C LYS A 17 -10.90 -0.35 10.43
N LEU A 18 -9.89 -1.04 9.93
CA LEU A 18 -10.06 -2.30 9.23
C LEU A 18 -10.36 -3.43 10.21
N ASN A 19 -11.08 -4.46 9.74
CA ASN A 19 -11.25 -5.69 10.53
C ASN A 19 -9.94 -6.46 10.56
N THR A 20 -9.85 -7.48 11.41
CA THR A 20 -8.63 -8.25 11.63
C THR A 20 -8.15 -8.94 10.36
N GLU A 21 -9.07 -9.53 9.58
CA GLU A 21 -8.72 -10.20 8.33
C GLU A 21 -8.05 -9.24 7.35
N PHE A 22 -8.62 -8.06 7.18
CA PHE A 22 -8.08 -7.05 6.27
C PHE A 22 -6.75 -6.50 6.77
N LYS A 23 -6.61 -6.29 8.07
CA LYS A 23 -5.33 -5.86 8.65
C LYS A 23 -4.22 -6.87 8.34
N ASP A 24 -4.52 -8.15 8.52
CA ASP A 24 -3.54 -9.21 8.26
C ASP A 24 -3.13 -9.23 6.79
N GLU A 25 -4.07 -9.05 5.87
CA GLU A 25 -3.77 -9.03 4.45
C GLU A 25 -2.97 -7.80 4.03
N VAL A 26 -3.27 -6.64 4.62
CA VAL A 26 -2.48 -5.43 4.38
C VAL A 26 -1.04 -5.63 4.85
N LEU A 27 -0.86 -6.17 6.05
CA LEU A 27 0.49 -6.42 6.58
C LEU A 27 1.25 -7.43 5.75
N ALA A 28 0.58 -8.50 5.29
CA ALA A 28 1.21 -9.50 4.43
C ALA A 28 1.66 -8.89 3.10
N THR A 29 0.83 -8.01 2.52
CA THR A 29 1.16 -7.32 1.28
C THR A 29 2.35 -6.38 1.46
N LEU A 30 2.36 -5.60 2.54
CA LEU A 30 3.49 -4.71 2.85
C LEU A 30 4.79 -5.50 3.02
N LYS A 31 4.71 -6.66 3.66
CA LYS A 31 5.87 -7.51 3.84
C LYS A 31 6.44 -8.01 2.50
N LYS A 32 5.57 -8.43 1.59
CA LYS A 32 5.98 -8.84 0.25
C LYS A 32 6.67 -7.69 -0.49
N LEU A 33 6.07 -6.51 -0.45
CA LEU A 33 6.64 -5.32 -1.09
C LEU A 33 7.97 -4.94 -0.45
N ALA A 34 8.08 -5.03 0.86
CA ALA A 34 9.32 -4.71 1.57
C ALA A 34 10.45 -5.71 1.28
N ASN A 35 10.10 -6.95 0.93
CA ASN A 35 11.05 -7.96 0.50
C ASN A 35 11.37 -7.86 -1.00
N ASP A 36 10.85 -6.84 -1.66
CA ASP A 36 11.04 -6.61 -3.10
C ASP A 36 10.46 -7.73 -3.97
N GLU A 37 9.41 -8.36 -3.50
CA GLU A 37 8.70 -9.38 -4.28
C GLU A 37 7.70 -8.73 -5.21
N ASN A 38 7.53 -9.32 -6.39
CA ASN A 38 6.49 -8.88 -7.32
C ASN A 38 5.14 -9.42 -6.84
N LEU A 39 4.13 -8.55 -6.83
CA LEU A 39 2.78 -8.98 -6.50
C LEU A 39 2.14 -9.74 -7.66
N GLU A 40 1.29 -10.71 -7.34
CA GLU A 40 0.55 -11.45 -8.35
C GLU A 40 -0.35 -10.51 -9.17
N PRO A 41 -0.68 -10.86 -10.43
CA PRO A 41 -1.51 -10.01 -11.29
C PRO A 41 -2.85 -9.60 -10.69
N LYS A 42 -3.42 -10.42 -9.82
CA LYS A 42 -4.71 -10.13 -9.17
C LYS A 42 -4.66 -8.86 -8.31
N TYR A 43 -3.47 -8.46 -7.86
CA TYR A 43 -3.31 -7.24 -7.06
C TYR A 43 -3.35 -5.97 -7.91
N LYS A 44 -3.25 -6.08 -9.22
CA LYS A 44 -3.27 -4.93 -10.15
C LYS A 44 -2.34 -3.81 -9.71
N ASP A 45 -1.13 -4.17 -9.27
CA ASP A 45 -0.13 -3.21 -8.82
C ASP A 45 0.30 -2.33 -9.99
N HIS A 46 0.13 -1.03 -9.84
CA HIS A 46 0.44 -0.08 -10.90
C HIS A 46 0.77 1.29 -10.35
N GLN A 47 1.51 2.06 -11.16
CA GLN A 47 1.84 3.43 -10.83
C GLN A 47 0.63 4.34 -11.11
N LEU A 48 0.39 5.27 -10.18
CA LEU A 48 -0.68 6.25 -10.37
C LEU A 48 -0.23 7.37 -11.30
N LEU A 49 -1.20 8.11 -11.83
CA LEU A 49 -0.97 9.18 -12.80
C LEU A 49 -1.30 10.55 -12.19
N GLY A 50 -0.93 11.61 -12.92
CA GLY A 50 -1.23 12.98 -12.54
C GLY A 50 -0.52 13.40 -11.26
N GLU A 51 -1.24 14.03 -10.36
CA GLU A 51 -0.65 14.52 -9.10
C GLU A 51 -0.19 13.41 -8.16
N PHE A 52 -0.62 12.16 -8.41
CA PHE A 52 -0.22 11.00 -7.62
C PHE A 52 0.89 10.18 -8.28
N LYS A 53 1.57 10.73 -9.27
CA LYS A 53 2.55 10.00 -10.09
C LYS A 53 3.72 9.38 -9.32
N ASP A 54 4.00 9.88 -8.11
CA ASP A 54 5.09 9.35 -7.29
C ASP A 54 4.68 8.13 -6.48
N PHE A 55 3.40 7.78 -6.53
CA PHE A 55 2.85 6.68 -5.74
C PHE A 55 2.40 5.53 -6.62
N ARG A 56 2.30 4.36 -6.01
CA ARG A 56 1.74 3.16 -6.63
C ARG A 56 0.52 2.72 -5.84
N GLU A 57 -0.35 1.96 -6.50
CA GLU A 57 -1.56 1.43 -5.89
C GLU A 57 -1.64 -0.06 -6.16
N CYS A 58 -2.09 -0.84 -5.18
CA CYS A 58 -2.44 -2.24 -5.41
C CYS A 58 -3.77 -2.57 -4.76
N HIS A 59 -4.46 -3.55 -5.32
CA HIS A 59 -5.77 -4.02 -4.85
C HIS A 59 -5.56 -5.26 -3.98
N ILE A 60 -5.67 -5.10 -2.67
CA ILE A 60 -5.56 -6.23 -1.73
C ILE A 60 -6.85 -7.04 -1.77
N LYS A 61 -7.98 -6.36 -1.86
CA LYS A 61 -9.31 -6.90 -2.14
C LYS A 61 -9.94 -6.00 -3.20
N PRO A 62 -11.04 -6.40 -3.86
CA PRO A 62 -11.65 -5.55 -4.90
C PRO A 62 -11.93 -4.11 -4.44
N ASN A 63 -12.26 -3.92 -3.17
CA ASN A 63 -12.51 -2.59 -2.62
C ASN A 63 -11.64 -2.30 -1.40
N LEU A 64 -10.45 -2.86 -1.36
CA LEU A 64 -9.45 -2.56 -0.33
C LEU A 64 -8.14 -2.27 -1.03
N LEU A 65 -7.79 -1.00 -1.15
CA LEU A 65 -6.64 -0.52 -1.89
C LEU A 65 -5.55 -0.05 -0.95
N LEU A 66 -4.30 -0.26 -1.36
CA LEU A 66 -3.13 0.26 -0.65
C LEU A 66 -2.39 1.20 -1.58
N ILE A 67 -2.17 2.43 -1.14
CA ILE A 67 -1.31 3.39 -1.83
C ILE A 67 0.03 3.40 -1.11
N TYR A 68 1.11 3.23 -1.86
CA TYR A 68 2.45 3.18 -1.29
C TYR A 68 3.46 3.86 -2.20
N GLN A 69 4.64 4.12 -1.66
CA GLN A 69 5.76 4.67 -2.41
C GLN A 69 7.01 3.85 -2.08
N LYS A 70 7.69 3.38 -3.10
CA LYS A 70 8.95 2.65 -2.94
C LYS A 70 10.09 3.59 -3.31
N ILE A 71 10.94 3.92 -2.34
CA ILE A 71 12.06 4.83 -2.53
C ILE A 71 13.34 3.99 -2.56
N GLU A 72 13.75 3.63 -3.77
CA GLU A 72 14.80 2.63 -3.96
C GLU A 72 16.18 3.05 -3.50
N ASN A 73 16.55 4.31 -3.69
CA ASN A 73 17.90 4.77 -3.34
C ASN A 73 18.16 4.82 -1.83
N ILE A 74 17.13 4.82 -1.00
CA ILE A 74 17.30 4.78 0.45
C ILE A 74 16.59 3.57 1.09
N LEU A 75 16.07 2.66 0.25
CA LEU A 75 15.43 1.41 0.66
C LEU A 75 14.31 1.61 1.69
N ILE A 76 13.42 2.56 1.39
CA ILE A 76 12.25 2.82 2.22
C ILE A 76 10.98 2.50 1.41
N LEU A 77 10.06 1.79 2.07
CA LEU A 77 8.70 1.56 1.58
C LEU A 77 7.75 2.35 2.46
N LYS A 78 7.13 3.37 1.89
CA LYS A 78 6.15 4.20 2.61
C LYS A 78 4.74 3.70 2.34
N ALA A 79 4.04 3.29 3.39
CA ALA A 79 2.60 3.03 3.32
C ALA A 79 1.89 4.37 3.47
N ILE A 80 1.31 4.86 2.37
CA ILE A 80 0.75 6.21 2.29
C ILE A 80 -0.70 6.25 2.76
N ASN A 81 -1.51 5.31 2.29
CA ASN A 81 -2.93 5.26 2.66
C ASN A 81 -3.50 3.88 2.35
N VAL A 82 -4.60 3.54 3.01
CA VAL A 82 -5.32 2.28 2.80
C VAL A 82 -6.81 2.52 3.01
N GLY A 83 -7.64 1.88 2.19
CA GLY A 83 -9.08 2.02 2.30
C GLY A 83 -9.79 1.68 1.00
N SER A 84 -11.06 2.05 0.91
CA SER A 84 -11.84 1.87 -0.31
C SER A 84 -11.46 2.94 -1.35
N HIS A 85 -11.79 2.68 -2.61
CA HIS A 85 -11.51 3.65 -3.68
C HIS A 85 -12.12 5.03 -3.37
N SER A 86 -13.36 5.06 -2.89
CA SER A 86 -14.02 6.33 -2.58
C SER A 86 -13.37 7.06 -1.40
N GLU A 87 -12.81 6.34 -0.45
CA GLU A 87 -12.10 6.95 0.68
C GLU A 87 -10.77 7.56 0.27
N LEU A 88 -10.07 6.91 -0.66
CA LEU A 88 -8.72 7.34 -1.06
C LEU A 88 -8.74 8.46 -2.10
N PHE A 89 -9.75 8.52 -2.95
CA PHE A 89 -9.79 9.43 -4.10
C PHE A 89 -11.03 10.33 -4.10
N LYS A 90 -11.42 10.78 -2.95
CA LYS A 90 -12.53 11.75 -2.84
C LYS A 90 -12.25 13.03 -3.60
#